data_9b6b9e7dab5a01a8f60a4e0e157d3a95
#
_entry.id   9b6b9e7dab5a01a8f60a4e0e157d3a95
#
_cell.length_a   1.000
_cell.length_b   1.000
_cell.length_c   1.000
_cell.angle_alpha   90.00
_cell.angle_beta   90.00
_cell.angle_gamma   90.00
#
_symmetry.space_group_name_H-M   'P 1'
#
loop_
_entity.id
_entity.type
_entity.pdbx_description
1 polymer ?
#
loop_
_entity_poly.entity_id
_entity_poly.type
_entity_poly.pdbx_seq_one_letter_code
_entity_poly.pdbx_strand_id
1 'polypeptide(L)'
;MALVKICGLREPAHALAAAEAGADFIGLVFAESRRRVSVDQALAIARALGEPLAAAGGGVEHIEALLQRKRPLVVGVFADADAETVNRTAEAAGLELVQLSGDEPWDLCGQLSLPILKAVKVRDGTSVEEIIAALRPGAVPLLDTDVEGALGGTGRPFDWVVAAGVARRFPIVLAGGLTPENVGEAVRRVRPWGVDVSSGVETNGVKDVEKICAFVAAVREASR
;
A
#
# COMPACT_ATOMS: atom_id res chain seq x y z
N MET A 1 3.34 -11.22 -11.86
CA MET A 1 2.23 -11.42 -10.90
C MET A 1 2.12 -10.15 -10.07
N ALA A 2 0.94 -9.56 -9.97
CA ALA A 2 0.77 -8.34 -9.17
C ALA A 2 0.99 -8.62 -7.68
N LEU A 3 1.69 -7.71 -7.00
CA LEU A 3 1.91 -7.77 -5.55
C LEU A 3 0.64 -7.36 -4.80
N VAL A 4 0.45 -7.85 -3.57
CA VAL A 4 -0.74 -7.60 -2.76
C VAL A 4 -0.35 -6.92 -1.45
N LYS A 5 -0.94 -5.75 -1.19
CA LYS A 5 -0.86 -5.05 0.10
C LYS A 5 -2.20 -5.08 0.81
N ILE A 6 -2.20 -5.52 2.07
CA ILE A 6 -3.36 -5.43 2.97
C ILE A 6 -3.08 -4.31 3.98
N CYS A 7 -3.84 -3.23 3.89
CA CYS A 7 -3.59 -2.00 4.64
C CYS A 7 -4.53 -1.82 5.84
N GLY A 8 -4.01 -1.23 6.92
CA GLY A 8 -4.78 -0.88 8.12
C GLY A 8 -5.07 -2.06 9.04
N LEU A 9 -4.12 -2.98 9.15
CA LEU A 9 -4.15 -4.05 10.14
C LEU A 9 -3.77 -3.51 11.52
N ARG A 10 -4.41 -4.01 12.57
CA ARG A 10 -4.25 -3.53 13.94
C ARG A 10 -3.89 -4.62 14.93
N GLU A 11 -3.96 -5.87 14.50
CA GLU A 11 -3.78 -7.04 15.36
C GLU A 11 -2.87 -8.05 14.70
N PRO A 12 -1.97 -8.73 15.45
CA PRO A 12 -1.09 -9.76 14.91
C PRO A 12 -1.84 -10.90 14.23
N ALA A 13 -3.01 -11.30 14.74
CA ALA A 13 -3.80 -12.40 14.17
C ALA A 13 -4.23 -12.11 12.72
N HIS A 14 -4.71 -10.89 12.44
CA HIS A 14 -5.07 -10.51 11.07
C HIS A 14 -3.85 -10.36 10.14
N ALA A 15 -2.70 -9.94 10.70
CA ALA A 15 -1.47 -9.84 9.92
C ALA A 15 -0.93 -11.22 9.54
N LEU A 16 -0.95 -12.18 10.46
CA LEU A 16 -0.60 -13.57 10.18
C LEU A 16 -1.53 -14.20 9.16
N ALA A 17 -2.84 -14.01 9.30
CA ALA A 17 -3.81 -14.50 8.31
C ALA A 17 -3.57 -13.90 6.91
N ALA A 18 -3.23 -12.62 6.81
CA ALA A 18 -2.88 -11.99 5.55
C ALA A 18 -1.58 -12.55 4.96
N ALA A 19 -0.57 -12.82 5.80
CA ALA A 19 0.67 -13.46 5.39
C ALA A 19 0.44 -14.89 4.87
N GLU A 20 -0.35 -15.68 5.59
CA GLU A 20 -0.74 -17.04 5.19
C GLU A 20 -1.55 -17.07 3.88
N ALA A 21 -2.42 -16.07 3.68
CA ALA A 21 -3.14 -15.90 2.43
C ALA A 21 -2.22 -15.53 1.24
N GLY A 22 -0.98 -15.09 1.51
CA GLY A 22 0.02 -14.74 0.50
C GLY A 22 0.07 -13.25 0.18
N ALA A 23 -0.26 -12.36 1.13
CA ALA A 23 0.02 -10.95 1.00
C ALA A 23 1.53 -10.68 0.94
N ASP A 24 1.93 -9.68 0.15
CA ASP A 24 3.33 -9.28 -0.02
C ASP A 24 3.69 -8.12 0.93
N PHE A 25 2.70 -7.31 1.31
CA PHE A 25 2.87 -6.17 2.20
C PHE A 25 1.75 -6.10 3.24
N ILE A 26 2.11 -5.68 4.44
CA ILE A 26 1.20 -5.40 5.57
C ILE A 26 1.30 -3.92 5.91
N GLY A 27 0.21 -3.17 5.76
CA GLY A 27 0.15 -1.74 6.06
C GLY A 27 -0.33 -1.45 7.48
N LEU A 28 0.46 -0.69 8.25
CA LEU A 28 0.19 -0.22 9.61
C LEU A 28 0.03 1.30 9.59
N VAL A 29 -1.10 1.82 10.05
CA VAL A 29 -1.43 3.25 9.91
C VAL A 29 -0.99 4.02 11.14
N PHE A 30 -0.12 5.02 10.96
CA PHE A 30 0.30 5.98 11.99
C PHE A 30 -0.38 7.34 11.86
N ALA A 31 -0.96 7.63 10.70
CA ALA A 31 -1.77 8.82 10.46
C ALA A 31 -3.07 8.81 11.29
N GLU A 32 -3.69 9.97 11.45
CA GLU A 32 -4.99 10.08 12.10
C GLU A 32 -6.05 9.28 11.34
N SER A 33 -6.55 8.22 11.96
CA SER A 33 -7.48 7.28 11.36
C SER A 33 -8.08 6.36 12.42
N ARG A 34 -9.28 5.84 12.18
CA ARG A 34 -9.84 4.73 12.97
C ARG A 34 -8.98 3.47 12.97
N ARG A 35 -8.03 3.36 12.02
CA ARG A 35 -7.10 2.24 11.86
C ARG A 35 -5.73 2.52 12.45
N ARG A 36 -5.57 3.66 13.13
CA ARG A 36 -4.29 4.04 13.73
C ARG A 36 -3.82 2.99 14.74
N VAL A 37 -2.52 2.70 14.69
CA VAL A 37 -1.83 1.85 15.68
C VAL A 37 -0.80 2.66 16.45
N SER A 38 -0.49 2.22 17.67
CA SER A 38 0.68 2.72 18.41
C SER A 38 1.97 2.06 17.89
N VAL A 39 3.12 2.61 18.26
CA VAL A 39 4.43 2.02 17.97
C VAL A 39 4.52 0.61 18.56
N ASP A 40 4.05 0.40 19.79
CA ASP A 40 4.08 -0.90 20.46
C ASP A 40 3.20 -1.95 19.76
N GLN A 41 2.01 -1.55 19.31
CA GLN A 41 1.13 -2.42 18.51
C GLN A 41 1.79 -2.80 17.17
N ALA A 42 2.38 -1.81 16.49
CA ALA A 42 3.08 -2.05 15.24
C ALA A 42 4.28 -2.99 15.40
N LEU A 43 5.08 -2.78 16.45
CA LEU A 43 6.21 -3.64 16.79
C LEU A 43 5.76 -5.07 17.11
N ALA A 44 4.64 -5.25 17.82
CA ALA A 44 4.08 -6.56 18.09
C ALA A 44 3.65 -7.28 16.81
N ILE A 45 3.04 -6.57 15.86
CA ILE A 45 2.67 -7.11 14.54
C ILE A 45 3.93 -7.44 13.73
N ALA A 46 4.90 -6.53 13.67
CA ALA A 46 6.15 -6.75 12.93
C ALA A 46 6.89 -7.99 13.44
N ARG A 47 7.02 -8.15 14.75
CA ARG A 47 7.65 -9.33 15.38
C ARG A 47 6.92 -10.63 15.10
N ALA A 48 5.58 -10.60 15.04
CA ALA A 48 4.79 -11.78 14.71
C ALA A 48 5.04 -12.26 13.26
N LEU A 49 5.38 -11.34 12.36
CA LEU A 49 5.71 -11.61 10.96
C LEU A 49 7.20 -11.98 10.71
N GLY A 50 8.01 -11.98 11.77
CA GLY A 50 9.44 -12.31 11.74
C GLY A 50 10.34 -11.08 11.84
N GLU A 51 11.66 -11.33 11.95
CA GLU A 51 12.66 -10.26 12.10
C GLU A 51 12.62 -9.28 10.94
N PRO A 52 12.61 -7.95 11.22
CA PRO A 52 12.67 -6.94 10.17
C PRO A 52 13.96 -7.07 9.36
N LEU A 53 13.87 -6.88 8.06
CA LEU A 53 15.05 -6.78 7.21
C LEU A 53 15.65 -5.37 7.34
N ALA A 54 16.97 -5.30 7.44
CA ALA A 54 17.65 -4.03 7.25
C ALA A 54 17.43 -3.57 5.81
N ALA A 55 16.66 -2.51 5.65
CA ALA A 55 16.37 -1.88 4.38
C ALA A 55 17.02 -0.50 4.35
N ALA A 56 17.61 -0.13 3.24
CA ALA A 56 18.03 1.23 2.94
C ALA A 56 17.20 1.73 1.76
N GLY A 57 17.00 3.03 1.62
CA GLY A 57 16.20 3.61 0.55
C GLY A 57 16.48 3.00 -0.82
N GLY A 58 15.47 2.97 -1.68
CA GLY A 58 15.59 2.37 -3.01
C GLY A 58 14.26 2.26 -3.72
N GLY A 59 14.31 2.01 -5.03
CA GLY A 59 13.14 1.85 -5.90
C GLY A 59 12.59 0.42 -5.90
N VAL A 60 11.85 0.12 -6.96
CA VAL A 60 11.16 -1.18 -7.18
C VAL A 60 12.10 -2.37 -7.06
N GLU A 61 13.26 -2.33 -7.73
CA GLU A 61 14.23 -3.43 -7.73
C GLU A 61 14.70 -3.78 -6.31
N HIS A 62 14.88 -2.76 -5.47
CA HIS A 62 15.27 -2.97 -4.08
C HIS A 62 14.14 -3.62 -3.28
N ILE A 63 12.90 -3.15 -3.43
CA ILE A 63 11.73 -3.75 -2.77
C ILE A 63 11.56 -5.21 -3.21
N GLU A 64 11.72 -5.50 -4.50
CA GLU A 64 11.65 -6.87 -5.03
C GLU A 64 12.74 -7.77 -4.44
N ALA A 65 13.96 -7.25 -4.28
CA ALA A 65 15.04 -7.97 -3.61
C ALA A 65 14.74 -8.27 -2.14
N LEU A 66 14.11 -7.34 -1.41
CA LEU A 66 13.63 -7.59 -0.05
C LEU A 66 12.56 -8.68 -0.02
N LEU A 67 11.59 -8.64 -0.96
CA LEU A 67 10.53 -9.64 -1.09
C LEU A 67 11.03 -11.05 -1.43
N GLN A 68 12.21 -11.21 -2.02
CA GLN A 68 12.85 -12.53 -2.19
C GLN A 68 13.37 -13.11 -0.87
N ARG A 69 13.64 -12.26 0.11
CA ARG A 69 14.22 -12.65 1.42
C ARG A 69 13.16 -12.85 2.49
N LYS A 70 12.08 -12.08 2.45
CA LYS A 70 11.00 -12.09 3.43
C LYS A 70 9.68 -11.65 2.80
N ARG A 71 8.59 -12.33 3.13
CA ARG A 71 7.20 -11.95 2.84
C ARG A 71 6.31 -12.25 4.04
N PRO A 72 5.40 -11.36 4.39
CA PRO A 72 5.22 -9.99 3.87
C PRO A 72 6.24 -9.00 4.46
N LEU A 73 6.44 -7.87 3.77
CA LEU A 73 7.14 -6.71 4.32
C LEU A 73 6.15 -5.79 5.06
N VAL A 74 6.63 -5.17 6.14
CA VAL A 74 5.82 -4.26 6.98
C VAL A 74 5.98 -2.83 6.51
N VAL A 75 4.86 -2.18 6.19
CA VAL A 75 4.77 -0.83 5.63
C VAL A 75 4.11 0.11 6.64
N GLY A 76 4.79 1.14 7.10
CA GLY A 76 4.21 2.21 7.89
C GLY A 76 3.53 3.25 7.01
N VAL A 77 2.27 3.57 7.28
CA VAL A 77 1.49 4.57 6.54
C VAL A 77 1.42 5.86 7.33
N PHE A 78 1.94 6.93 6.76
CA PHE A 78 1.99 8.28 7.35
C PHE A 78 1.22 9.27 6.47
N ALA A 79 0.78 10.36 7.07
CA ALA A 79 0.23 11.53 6.39
C ALA A 79 0.72 12.79 7.10
N ASP A 80 1.30 13.70 6.33
CA ASP A 80 1.75 15.03 6.74
C ASP A 80 2.73 15.04 7.94
N ALA A 81 3.50 13.95 8.11
CA ALA A 81 4.55 13.84 9.12
C ALA A 81 5.91 14.30 8.55
N ASP A 82 6.75 14.88 9.42
CA ASP A 82 8.11 15.24 9.07
C ASP A 82 9.04 14.00 8.98
N ALA A 83 10.18 14.15 8.32
CA ALA A 83 11.13 13.05 8.10
C ALA A 83 11.70 12.46 9.39
N GLU A 84 11.95 13.28 10.41
CA GLU A 84 12.46 12.82 11.70
C GLU A 84 11.45 11.92 12.40
N THR A 85 10.18 12.33 12.43
CA THR A 85 9.09 11.55 13.01
C THR A 85 8.87 10.23 12.25
N VAL A 86 8.90 10.25 10.91
CA VAL A 86 8.77 9.04 10.09
C VAL A 86 9.93 8.08 10.34
N ASN A 87 11.18 8.54 10.26
CA ASN A 87 12.35 7.69 10.45
C ASN A 87 12.43 7.09 11.86
N ARG A 88 12.20 7.90 12.91
CA ARG A 88 12.16 7.44 14.30
C ARG A 88 11.06 6.41 14.54
N THR A 89 9.87 6.63 14.01
CA THR A 89 8.75 5.69 14.14
C THR A 89 9.04 4.40 13.37
N ALA A 90 9.62 4.50 12.19
CA ALA A 90 9.97 3.35 11.37
C ALA A 90 10.98 2.43 12.08
N GLU A 91 12.03 3.00 12.67
CA GLU A 91 13.02 2.27 13.45
C GLU A 91 12.39 1.61 14.68
N ALA A 92 11.63 2.37 15.48
CA ALA A 92 11.03 1.89 16.71
C ALA A 92 9.96 0.81 16.49
N ALA A 93 9.23 0.85 15.38
CA ALA A 93 8.20 -0.11 15.03
C ALA A 93 8.69 -1.29 14.16
N GLY A 94 9.96 -1.31 13.76
CA GLY A 94 10.52 -2.36 12.91
C GLY A 94 9.91 -2.39 11.51
N LEU A 95 9.67 -1.21 10.92
CA LEU A 95 9.13 -1.10 9.57
C LEU A 95 10.21 -1.39 8.52
N GLU A 96 9.78 -1.84 7.35
CA GLU A 96 10.66 -2.17 6.22
C GLU A 96 10.41 -1.27 5.02
N LEU A 97 9.22 -0.63 4.95
CA LEU A 97 8.85 0.39 3.98
C LEU A 97 8.06 1.52 4.65
N VAL A 98 8.04 2.66 4.00
CA VAL A 98 7.19 3.80 4.34
C VAL A 98 6.20 4.07 3.22
N GLN A 99 4.95 4.35 3.56
CA GLN A 99 3.96 4.92 2.65
C GLN A 99 3.62 6.34 3.10
N LEU A 100 3.79 7.30 2.20
CA LEU A 100 3.38 8.69 2.39
C LEU A 100 2.02 8.91 1.71
N SER A 101 0.99 9.23 2.49
CA SER A 101 -0.41 9.31 2.03
C SER A 101 -1.05 10.69 2.20
N GLY A 102 -0.33 11.64 2.76
CA GLY A 102 -0.72 13.05 2.85
C GLY A 102 -0.30 13.88 1.64
N ASP A 103 -0.20 15.19 1.86
CA ASP A 103 0.24 16.15 0.85
C ASP A 103 1.75 16.46 0.94
N GLU A 104 2.53 15.51 1.48
CA GLU A 104 3.97 15.67 1.65
C GLU A 104 4.65 15.94 0.29
N PRO A 105 5.62 16.91 0.25
CA PRO A 105 6.38 17.20 -0.96
C PRO A 105 7.28 16.00 -1.32
N TRP A 106 7.55 15.82 -2.60
CA TRP A 106 8.43 14.76 -3.09
C TRP A 106 9.85 14.82 -2.52
N ASP A 107 10.33 16.02 -2.18
CA ASP A 107 11.66 16.22 -1.60
C ASP A 107 11.82 15.55 -0.22
N LEU A 108 10.71 15.30 0.47
CA LEU A 108 10.71 14.52 1.71
C LEU A 108 11.23 13.10 1.48
N CYS A 109 10.97 12.50 0.31
CA CYS A 109 11.41 11.15 -0.01
C CYS A 109 12.93 11.00 0.10
N GLY A 110 13.70 12.02 -0.26
CA GLY A 110 15.16 12.03 -0.15
C GLY A 110 15.71 12.05 1.28
N GLN A 111 14.86 12.29 2.28
CA GLN A 111 15.21 12.38 3.70
C GLN A 111 14.84 11.11 4.49
N LEU A 112 14.16 10.17 3.85
CA LEU A 112 13.72 8.93 4.48
C LEU A 112 14.72 7.80 4.26
N SER A 113 14.89 6.99 5.30
CA SER A 113 15.87 5.91 5.32
C SER A 113 15.39 4.63 4.62
N LEU A 114 14.07 4.43 4.52
CA LEU A 114 13.46 3.21 3.98
C LEU A 114 12.92 3.43 2.55
N PRO A 115 12.71 2.35 1.78
CA PRO A 115 12.00 2.42 0.50
C PRO A 115 10.59 2.97 0.66
N ILE A 116 10.09 3.69 -0.36
CA ILE A 116 8.89 4.52 -0.23
C ILE A 116 7.82 4.14 -1.26
N LEU A 117 6.58 4.02 -0.78
CA LEU A 117 5.37 4.14 -1.58
C LEU A 117 4.83 5.55 -1.41
N LYS A 118 4.66 6.32 -2.50
CA LYS A 118 4.10 7.69 -2.43
C LYS A 118 2.71 7.71 -3.03
N ALA A 119 1.70 8.03 -2.21
CA ALA A 119 0.34 8.20 -2.70
C ALA A 119 0.25 9.39 -3.65
N VAL A 120 -0.40 9.15 -4.77
CA VAL A 120 -0.77 10.14 -5.78
C VAL A 120 -2.29 10.11 -5.89
N LYS A 121 -2.93 11.16 -5.42
CA LYS A 121 -4.38 11.30 -5.47
C LYS A 121 -4.82 11.54 -6.91
N VAL A 122 -5.68 10.70 -7.42
CA VAL A 122 -6.22 10.83 -8.78
C VAL A 122 -7.66 11.28 -8.69
N ARG A 123 -7.94 12.47 -9.24
CA ARG A 123 -9.26 13.09 -9.26
C ARG A 123 -9.95 12.84 -10.60
N ASP A 124 -11.27 12.99 -10.63
CA ASP A 124 -12.01 12.94 -11.87
C ASP A 124 -11.47 13.96 -12.89
N GLY A 125 -11.22 13.49 -14.11
CA GLY A 125 -10.67 14.30 -15.18
C GLY A 125 -9.14 14.44 -15.19
N THR A 126 -8.42 13.88 -14.22
CA THR A 126 -6.94 13.87 -14.25
C THR A 126 -6.45 13.01 -15.42
N SER A 127 -5.60 13.57 -16.27
CA SER A 127 -5.00 12.87 -17.40
C SER A 127 -3.77 12.01 -17.01
N VAL A 128 -3.43 11.05 -17.85
CA VAL A 128 -2.20 10.24 -17.70
C VAL A 128 -0.95 11.12 -17.67
N GLU A 129 -0.91 12.12 -18.55
CA GLU A 129 0.20 13.05 -18.69
C GLU A 129 0.41 13.92 -17.44
N GLU A 130 -0.67 14.40 -16.82
CA GLU A 130 -0.61 15.15 -15.56
C GLU A 130 -0.06 14.30 -14.42
N ILE A 131 -0.53 13.05 -14.29
CA ILE A 131 0.02 12.13 -13.27
C ILE A 131 1.52 11.93 -13.51
N ILE A 132 1.91 11.56 -14.74
CA ILE A 132 3.32 11.30 -15.08
C ILE A 132 4.19 12.52 -14.83
N ALA A 133 3.72 13.72 -15.17
CA ALA A 133 4.45 14.96 -14.92
C ALA A 133 4.65 15.26 -13.43
N ALA A 134 3.76 14.77 -12.57
CA ALA A 134 3.87 14.93 -11.12
C ALA A 134 4.81 13.90 -10.47
N LEU A 135 5.06 12.74 -11.10
CA LEU A 135 5.95 11.72 -10.52
C LEU A 135 7.41 12.18 -10.45
N ARG A 136 8.10 11.76 -9.41
CA ARG A 136 9.53 12.01 -9.23
C ARG A 136 10.23 10.69 -8.86
N PRO A 137 11.54 10.55 -9.16
CA PRO A 137 12.35 9.41 -8.71
C PRO A 137 12.39 9.29 -7.19
N GLY A 138 12.67 8.09 -6.68
CA GLY A 138 12.90 7.84 -5.26
C GLY A 138 11.73 7.18 -4.52
N ALA A 139 10.56 7.05 -5.15
CA ALA A 139 9.44 6.33 -4.57
C ALA A 139 8.64 5.57 -5.64
N VAL A 140 7.95 4.52 -5.24
CA VAL A 140 6.97 3.82 -6.08
C VAL A 140 5.61 4.53 -5.93
N PRO A 141 5.00 5.00 -7.03
CA PRO A 141 3.71 5.67 -6.96
C PRO A 141 2.60 4.69 -6.58
N LEU A 142 1.79 5.11 -5.60
CA LEU A 142 0.55 4.46 -5.23
C LEU A 142 -0.58 5.36 -5.72
N LEU A 143 -1.31 4.93 -6.75
CA LEU A 143 -2.43 5.69 -7.29
C LEU A 143 -3.68 5.39 -6.45
N ASP A 144 -4.19 6.41 -5.79
CA ASP A 144 -5.41 6.32 -4.98
C ASP A 144 -6.49 7.23 -5.52
N THR A 145 -7.72 6.73 -5.55
CA THR A 145 -8.87 7.56 -5.92
C THR A 145 -9.22 8.52 -4.79
N ASP A 146 -9.15 9.80 -5.08
CA ASP A 146 -9.69 10.84 -4.22
C ASP A 146 -11.16 11.08 -4.60
N VAL A 147 -12.07 10.40 -3.92
CA VAL A 147 -13.49 10.69 -4.04
C VAL A 147 -13.87 11.60 -2.87
N GLU A 148 -13.91 12.91 -3.12
CA GLU A 148 -14.39 13.87 -2.12
C GLU A 148 -15.76 13.44 -1.57
N GLY A 149 -15.83 13.32 -0.23
CA GLY A 149 -17.07 13.02 0.47
C GLY A 149 -17.44 11.54 0.59
N ALA A 150 -16.65 10.61 0.08
CA ALA A 150 -16.86 9.19 0.29
C ALA A 150 -15.85 8.63 1.30
N LEU A 151 -16.31 8.37 2.50
CA LEU A 151 -15.65 7.43 3.42
C LEU A 151 -15.54 6.08 2.71
N GLY A 152 -14.44 5.85 2.01
CA GLY A 152 -14.02 4.66 1.29
C GLY A 152 -15.14 3.64 0.97
N GLY A 153 -15.37 3.36 -0.29
CA GLY A 153 -16.27 2.28 -0.67
C GLY A 153 -17.47 2.65 -1.55
N THR A 154 -17.40 3.75 -2.33
CA THR A 154 -18.50 4.08 -3.29
C THR A 154 -18.62 3.08 -4.44
N GLY A 155 -17.70 2.10 -4.55
CA GLY A 155 -17.75 1.10 -5.62
C GLY A 155 -17.66 1.65 -7.04
N ARG A 156 -17.42 2.97 -7.20
CA ARG A 156 -17.10 3.52 -8.51
C ARG A 156 -15.66 3.16 -8.81
N PRO A 157 -15.40 2.36 -9.84
CA PRO A 157 -14.04 2.09 -10.24
C PRO A 157 -13.41 3.43 -10.61
N PHE A 158 -12.28 3.76 -10.00
CA PHE A 158 -11.30 4.66 -10.55
C PHE A 158 -11.23 4.44 -12.06
N ASP A 159 -11.01 5.50 -12.80
CA ASP A 159 -10.82 5.34 -14.24
C ASP A 159 -9.56 4.48 -14.49
N TRP A 160 -9.77 3.18 -14.52
CA TRP A 160 -8.70 2.20 -14.76
C TRP A 160 -8.02 2.41 -16.12
N VAL A 161 -8.62 3.21 -17.00
CA VAL A 161 -7.98 3.61 -18.26
C VAL A 161 -6.80 4.52 -17.98
N VAL A 162 -6.97 5.48 -17.08
CA VAL A 162 -5.90 6.38 -16.64
C VAL A 162 -4.80 5.61 -15.92
N ALA A 163 -5.18 4.77 -14.94
CA ALA A 163 -4.21 3.93 -14.23
C ALA A 163 -3.42 3.01 -15.17
N ALA A 164 -4.09 2.40 -16.14
CA ALA A 164 -3.45 1.56 -17.16
C ALA A 164 -2.48 2.36 -18.05
N GLY A 165 -2.80 3.61 -18.35
CA GLY A 165 -1.91 4.52 -19.07
C GLY A 165 -0.62 4.79 -18.31
N VAL A 166 -0.69 5.01 -17.00
CA VAL A 166 0.47 5.20 -16.12
C VAL A 166 1.24 3.89 -15.95
N ALA A 167 0.55 2.77 -15.69
CA ALA A 167 1.15 1.46 -15.45
C ALA A 167 2.00 0.93 -16.61
N ARG A 168 1.73 1.37 -17.85
CA ARG A 168 2.57 1.03 -19.03
C ARG A 168 3.95 1.67 -19.00
N ARG A 169 4.16 2.71 -18.20
CA ARG A 169 5.38 3.52 -18.16
C ARG A 169 6.10 3.44 -16.83
N PHE A 170 5.35 3.16 -15.75
CA PHE A 170 5.85 3.15 -14.38
C PHE A 170 5.26 1.97 -13.61
N PRO A 171 6.06 1.29 -12.76
CA PRO A 171 5.52 0.38 -11.77
C PRO A 171 4.66 1.17 -10.77
N ILE A 172 3.40 0.80 -10.65
CA ILE A 172 2.45 1.46 -9.76
C ILE A 172 1.79 0.47 -8.81
N VAL A 173 1.40 0.94 -7.63
CA VAL A 173 0.43 0.27 -6.77
C VAL A 173 -0.93 0.92 -7.04
N LEU A 174 -1.93 0.10 -7.36
CA LEU A 174 -3.31 0.57 -7.55
C LEU A 174 -4.07 0.45 -6.23
N ALA A 175 -4.65 1.55 -5.77
CA ALA A 175 -5.50 1.64 -4.58
C ALA A 175 -6.86 2.27 -4.92
N GLY A 176 -7.70 2.42 -3.91
CA GLY A 176 -9.01 3.07 -4.04
C GLY A 176 -10.14 2.13 -4.45
N GLY A 177 -11.07 1.86 -3.53
CA GLY A 177 -12.30 1.10 -3.80
C GLY A 177 -12.14 -0.36 -4.23
N LEU A 178 -10.96 -0.95 -4.10
CA LEU A 178 -10.72 -2.35 -4.44
C LEU A 178 -11.38 -3.28 -3.42
N THR A 179 -11.98 -4.36 -3.94
CA THR A 179 -12.64 -5.43 -3.18
C THR A 179 -12.32 -6.79 -3.79
N PRO A 180 -12.61 -7.92 -3.11
CA PRO A 180 -12.45 -9.24 -3.70
C PRO A 180 -13.19 -9.41 -5.04
N GLU A 181 -14.33 -8.74 -5.21
CA GLU A 181 -15.21 -8.87 -6.38
C GLU A 181 -14.68 -8.12 -7.60
N ASN A 182 -13.95 -7.00 -7.41
CA ASN A 182 -13.52 -6.15 -8.51
C ASN A 182 -12.01 -6.20 -8.81
N VAL A 183 -11.18 -6.64 -7.85
CA VAL A 183 -9.71 -6.59 -8.00
C VAL A 183 -9.20 -7.45 -9.16
N GLY A 184 -9.84 -8.58 -9.45
CA GLY A 184 -9.44 -9.41 -10.58
C GLY A 184 -9.59 -8.69 -11.93
N GLU A 185 -10.66 -7.91 -12.11
CA GLU A 185 -10.83 -7.07 -13.29
C GLU A 185 -9.82 -5.93 -13.32
N ALA A 186 -9.58 -5.26 -12.19
CA ALA A 186 -8.59 -4.22 -12.06
C ALA A 186 -7.19 -4.69 -12.49
N VAL A 187 -6.75 -5.85 -12.00
CA VAL A 187 -5.45 -6.44 -12.34
C VAL A 187 -5.34 -6.73 -13.85
N ARG A 188 -6.36 -7.33 -14.45
CA ARG A 188 -6.34 -7.63 -15.88
C ARG A 188 -6.30 -6.39 -16.77
N ARG A 189 -7.04 -5.33 -16.40
CA ARG A 189 -7.12 -4.09 -17.18
C ARG A 189 -5.91 -3.18 -16.98
N VAL A 190 -5.49 -2.98 -15.75
CA VAL A 190 -4.44 -2.02 -15.40
C VAL A 190 -3.04 -2.64 -15.50
N ARG A 191 -2.90 -3.93 -15.16
CA ARG A 191 -1.62 -4.63 -15.03
C ARG A 191 -0.64 -3.89 -14.12
N PRO A 192 -1.08 -3.54 -12.90
CA PRO A 192 -0.24 -2.80 -11.96
C PRO A 192 0.88 -3.70 -11.42
N TRP A 193 1.96 -3.08 -10.91
CA TRP A 193 3.00 -3.77 -10.16
C TRP A 193 2.45 -4.36 -8.86
N GLY A 194 1.52 -3.65 -8.19
CA GLY A 194 0.84 -4.13 -7.00
C GLY A 194 -0.56 -3.52 -6.86
N VAL A 195 -1.33 -4.09 -5.94
CA VAL A 195 -2.65 -3.58 -5.52
C VAL A 195 -2.68 -3.39 -4.02
N ASP A 196 -3.40 -2.38 -3.54
CA ASP A 196 -3.58 -2.08 -2.13
C ASP A 196 -5.06 -2.07 -1.75
N VAL A 197 -5.41 -2.76 -0.67
CA VAL A 197 -6.77 -2.78 -0.16
C VAL A 197 -6.81 -2.49 1.33
N SER A 198 -7.78 -1.67 1.72
CA SER A 198 -8.07 -1.40 3.14
C SER A 198 -9.51 -1.76 3.50
N SER A 199 -10.48 -0.89 3.27
CA SER A 199 -11.89 -1.11 3.65
C SER A 199 -12.56 -2.27 2.90
N GLY A 200 -12.13 -2.58 1.67
CA GLY A 200 -12.71 -3.63 0.85
C GLY A 200 -12.58 -5.06 1.43
N VAL A 201 -11.71 -5.24 2.42
CA VAL A 201 -11.55 -6.50 3.16
C VAL A 201 -11.95 -6.34 4.64
N GLU A 202 -12.94 -5.47 4.90
CA GLU A 202 -13.50 -5.28 6.24
C GLU A 202 -14.98 -5.71 6.29
N THR A 203 -15.41 -6.17 7.46
CA THR A 203 -16.81 -6.35 7.84
C THR A 203 -17.05 -5.52 9.10
N ASN A 204 -18.01 -4.61 9.06
CA ASN A 204 -18.30 -3.68 10.17
C ASN A 204 -17.07 -2.90 10.68
N GLY A 205 -16.14 -2.57 9.77
CA GLY A 205 -14.95 -1.78 10.09
C GLY A 205 -13.81 -2.57 10.73
N VAL A 206 -13.92 -3.89 10.81
CA VAL A 206 -12.88 -4.82 11.27
C VAL A 206 -12.39 -5.67 10.10
N LYS A 207 -11.11 -5.98 10.06
CA LYS A 207 -10.54 -6.87 9.03
C LYS A 207 -11.21 -8.23 9.07
N ASP A 208 -11.58 -8.71 7.90
CA ASP A 208 -12.28 -9.97 7.69
C ASP A 208 -11.33 -10.94 6.96
N VAL A 209 -10.96 -12.02 7.64
CA VAL A 209 -9.98 -12.98 7.13
C VAL A 209 -10.46 -13.65 5.85
N GLU A 210 -11.77 -13.96 5.74
CA GLU A 210 -12.32 -14.60 4.53
C GLU A 210 -12.21 -13.64 3.33
N LYS A 211 -12.49 -12.35 3.54
CA LYS A 211 -12.32 -11.32 2.50
C LYS A 211 -10.86 -11.10 2.14
N ILE A 212 -9.95 -11.14 3.10
CA ILE A 212 -8.50 -11.07 2.83
C ILE A 212 -8.07 -12.23 1.94
N CYS A 213 -8.45 -13.46 2.29
CA CYS A 213 -8.15 -14.65 1.50
C CYS A 213 -8.75 -14.56 0.09
N ALA A 214 -10.02 -14.15 -0.01
CA ALA A 214 -10.70 -14.00 -1.30
C ALA A 214 -10.04 -12.94 -2.18
N PHE A 215 -9.63 -11.81 -1.60
CA PHE A 215 -8.93 -10.74 -2.32
C PHE A 215 -7.60 -11.22 -2.90
N VAL A 216 -6.78 -11.86 -2.06
CA VAL A 216 -5.46 -12.40 -2.50
C VAL A 216 -5.66 -13.45 -3.59
N ALA A 217 -6.61 -14.37 -3.42
CA ALA A 217 -6.92 -15.40 -4.41
C ALA A 217 -7.32 -14.78 -5.76
N ALA A 218 -8.21 -13.77 -5.76
CA ALA A 218 -8.65 -13.08 -6.96
C ALA A 218 -7.48 -12.38 -7.71
N VAL A 219 -6.54 -11.77 -6.97
CA VAL A 219 -5.33 -11.17 -7.57
C VAL A 219 -4.43 -12.25 -8.19
N ARG A 220 -4.20 -13.35 -7.47
CA ARG A 220 -3.34 -14.45 -7.95
C ARG A 220 -3.92 -15.10 -9.20
N GLU A 221 -5.23 -15.31 -9.26
CA GLU A 221 -5.93 -15.84 -10.43
C GLU A 221 -5.84 -14.91 -11.64
N ALA A 222 -6.08 -13.60 -11.42
CA ALA A 222 -6.04 -12.60 -12.50
C ALA A 222 -4.64 -12.31 -13.06
N SER A 223 -3.58 -12.72 -12.32
CA SER A 223 -2.18 -12.50 -12.69
C SER A 223 -1.54 -13.68 -13.42
N ARG A 224 -2.30 -14.78 -13.66
CA ARG A 224 -1.86 -15.95 -14.44
C ARG A 224 -1.97 -15.67 -15.93
#